data_6b511855b49170d63d1088635fd6e432
#
_entry.id   6b511855b49170d63d1088635fd6e432
#
_cell.length_a   1.000
_cell.length_b   1.000
_cell.length_c   1.000
_cell.angle_alpha   90.00
_cell.angle_beta   90.00
_cell.angle_gamma   90.00
#
_symmetry.space_group_name_H-M   'P 1'
#
loop_
_entity.id
_entity.type
_entity.pdbx_description
1 polymer ?
#
loop_
_entity_poly.entity_id
_entity_poly.type
_entity_poly.pdbx_seq_one_letter_code
_entity_poly.pdbx_strand_id
1 'polypeptide(L)' 'MAVNKNLEAGHVISFDDLETKKPAGYGIDAKDFKNLIGKTLKQKKSAQDFLNYNDLN' A
#
# COMPACT_ATOMS: atom_id res chain seq x y z
N MET A 1 -3.38 5.08 -4.17
CA MET A 1 -3.38 3.64 -3.83
C MET A 1 -3.48 3.47 -2.33
N ALA A 2 -4.31 2.58 -1.89
CA ALA A 2 -4.49 2.31 -0.47
C ALA A 2 -4.44 0.80 -0.22
N VAL A 3 -4.24 0.43 1.04
CA VAL A 3 -4.36 -0.97 1.44
C VAL A 3 -5.83 -1.27 1.73
N ASN A 4 -6.27 -2.48 1.45
CA ASN A 4 -7.68 -2.84 1.59
C ASN A 4 -7.99 -3.61 2.88
N LYS A 5 -7.01 -3.82 3.72
CA LYS A 5 -7.17 -4.54 4.98
C LYS A 5 -6.09 -4.08 5.96
N ASN A 6 -6.21 -4.49 7.20
CA ASN A 6 -5.19 -4.20 8.20
C ASN A 6 -3.96 -5.06 7.93
N LEU A 7 -2.79 -4.42 7.83
CA LEU A 7 -1.53 -5.10 7.54
C LEU A 7 -0.51 -4.75 8.62
N GLU A 8 0.26 -5.73 9.03
CA GLU A 8 1.28 -5.54 10.07
C GLU A 8 2.62 -5.15 9.45
N ALA A 9 3.47 -4.54 10.25
CA ALA A 9 4.85 -4.29 9.84
C ALA A 9 5.52 -5.63 9.51
N GLY A 10 6.28 -5.66 8.44
CA GLY A 10 6.91 -6.90 7.97
C GLY A 10 6.10 -7.65 6.93
N HIS A 11 4.85 -7.24 6.71
CA HIS A 11 4.01 -7.88 5.69
C HIS A 11 4.58 -7.60 4.30
N VAL A 12 4.64 -8.63 3.46
CA VAL A 12 5.06 -8.50 2.07
C VAL A 12 3.83 -8.18 1.22
N ILE A 13 3.88 -7.06 0.52
CA ILE A 13 2.72 -6.59 -0.26
C ILE A 13 2.43 -7.50 -1.43
N SER A 14 1.17 -7.87 -1.58
CA SER A 14 0.68 -8.60 -2.75
C SER A 14 -0.44 -7.80 -3.41
N PHE A 15 -0.76 -8.18 -4.63
CA PHE A 15 -1.81 -7.47 -5.40
C PHE A 15 -3.14 -7.43 -4.65
N ASP A 16 -3.46 -8.51 -3.94
CA ASP A 16 -4.74 -8.60 -3.20
C ASP A 16 -4.84 -7.63 -2.02
N ASP A 17 -3.71 -7.06 -1.60
CA ASP A 17 -3.69 -6.12 -0.48
C ASP A 17 -4.01 -4.69 -0.89
N LEU A 18 -4.10 -4.43 -2.20
CA LEU A 18 -4.15 -3.07 -2.74
C LEU A 18 -5.50 -2.75 -3.35
N GLU A 19 -5.87 -1.47 -3.27
CA GLU A 19 -7.05 -0.96 -3.96
C GLU A 19 -6.83 0.49 -4.33
N THR A 20 -7.56 0.96 -5.34
CA THR A 20 -7.56 2.37 -5.69
C THR A 20 -8.51 3.10 -4.74
N LYS A 21 -8.16 4.34 -4.39
CA LYS A 21 -8.96 5.12 -3.45
C LYS A 21 -8.98 6.56 -3.90
N LYS A 22 -10.15 7.16 -3.84
CA LYS A 22 -10.31 8.59 -4.11
C LYS A 22 -10.16 9.39 -2.82
N PRO A 23 -9.71 10.65 -2.90
CA PRO A 23 -9.34 11.31 -4.16
C PRO A 23 -7.97 10.86 -4.67
N ALA A 24 -7.79 10.94 -5.98
CA ALA A 24 -6.50 10.65 -6.60
C ALA A 24 -5.46 11.68 -6.18
N GLY A 25 -4.20 11.30 -6.25
CA GLY A 25 -3.10 12.19 -5.88
C GLY A 25 -2.61 12.02 -4.45
N TYR A 26 -3.25 11.18 -3.68
CA TYR A 26 -2.79 10.84 -2.32
C TYR A 26 -2.14 9.46 -2.34
N GLY A 27 -0.97 9.36 -1.72
CA GLY A 27 -0.22 8.12 -1.70
C GLY A 27 0.36 7.79 -3.07
N ILE A 28 0.69 6.53 -3.28
CA ILE A 28 1.29 6.04 -4.52
C ILE A 28 0.20 5.90 -5.58
N ASP A 29 0.49 6.33 -6.81
CA ASP A 29 -0.45 6.19 -7.92
C ASP A 29 -0.75 4.72 -8.20
N ALA A 30 -2.01 4.45 -8.54
CA ALA A 30 -2.44 3.09 -8.84
C ALA A 30 -1.67 2.47 -10.01
N LYS A 31 -1.25 3.28 -10.97
CA LYS A 31 -0.48 2.81 -12.13
C LYS A 31 0.88 2.22 -11.75
N ASP A 32 1.38 2.57 -10.56
CA ASP A 32 2.69 2.12 -10.10
C ASP A 32 2.61 0.86 -9.23
N PHE A 33 1.46 0.19 -9.22
CA PHE A 33 1.25 -0.97 -8.36
C PHE A 33 2.32 -2.05 -8.48
N LYS A 34 2.87 -2.23 -9.67
CA LYS A 34 3.91 -3.24 -9.90
C LYS A 34 5.17 -2.98 -9.09
N ASN A 35 5.43 -1.72 -8.76
CA ASN A 35 6.58 -1.35 -7.95
C ASN A 35 6.37 -1.68 -6.47
N LEU A 36 5.14 -1.97 -6.09
CA LEU A 36 4.79 -2.23 -4.69
C LEU A 36 4.79 -3.71 -4.36
N ILE A 37 4.48 -4.54 -5.35
CA ILE A 37 4.38 -5.99 -5.15
C ILE A 37 5.72 -6.54 -4.73
N GLY A 38 5.75 -7.28 -3.63
CA GLY A 38 6.99 -7.88 -3.12
C GLY A 38 7.76 -7.00 -2.16
N LYS A 39 7.36 -5.74 -1.99
CA LYS A 39 8.00 -4.88 -1.01
C LYS A 39 7.44 -5.16 0.38
N THR A 40 8.24 -4.89 1.39
CA THR A 40 7.88 -5.15 2.78
C THR A 40 7.45 -3.86 3.47
N LEU A 41 6.36 -3.92 4.24
CA LEU A 41 5.92 -2.79 5.04
C LEU A 41 6.89 -2.54 6.18
N LYS A 42 7.26 -1.27 6.37
CA LYS A 42 8.07 -0.85 7.51
C LYS A 42 7.23 -0.66 8.75
N GLN A 43 5.95 -0.36 8.57
CA GLN A 43 5.06 -0.03 9.67
C GLN A 43 3.66 -0.53 9.38
N LYS A 44 2.89 -0.66 10.44
CA LYS A 44 1.51 -1.10 10.37
C LYS A 44 0.65 -0.15 9.56
N LYS A 45 -0.27 -0.70 8.78
CA LYS A 45 -1.27 0.08 8.05
C LYS A 45 -2.66 -0.46 8.37
N SER A 46 -3.60 0.44 8.52
CA SER A 46 -5.01 0.08 8.74
C SER A 46 -5.75 0.07 7.41
N ALA A 47 -6.83 -0.70 7.35
CA ALA A 47 -7.66 -0.77 6.14
C ALA A 47 -8.03 0.64 5.68
N GLN A 48 -7.92 0.88 4.37
CA GLN A 48 -8.21 2.14 3.70
C GLN A 48 -7.14 3.22 3.89
N ASP A 49 -6.04 2.95 4.60
CA ASP A 49 -4.95 3.90 4.68
C ASP A 49 -4.27 4.04 3.33
N PHE A 50 -3.89 5.26 2.98
CA PHE A 50 -3.09 5.49 1.78
C PHE A 50 -1.69 4.93 1.98
N LEU A 51 -1.17 4.31 0.92
CA LEU A 51 0.15 3.71 0.94
C LEU A 51 1.16 4.67 0.30
N ASN A 52 2.26 4.92 0.98
CA ASN A 52 3.34 5.80 0.51
C ASN A 52 4.64 5.01 0.45
N TYR A 53 5.59 5.47 -0.40
CA TYR A 53 6.88 4.80 -0.50
C TYR A 53 7.62 4.80 0.84
N ASN A 54 7.38 5.78 1.69
CA ASN A 54 8.00 5.82 3.02
C ASN A 54 7.55 4.67 3.92
N ASP A 55 6.44 4.02 3.59
CA ASP A 55 5.92 2.88 4.35
C ASP A 55 6.60 1.57 3.97
N LEU A 56 7.45 1.59 2.94
CA LEU A 56 8.00 0.39 2.31
C LEU A 56 9.53 0.36 2.36
N ASN A 57 10.03 -0.84 2.39
CA ASN A 57 11.45 -1.10 2.19
C ASN A 57 11.74 -1.34 0.73
#